data_06fa268e337031eac7c19332ba0e49b3
#
_entry.id   06fa268e337031eac7c19332ba0e49b3
#
_cell.length_a   1.000
_cell.length_b   1.000
_cell.length_c   1.000
_cell.angle_alpha   90.00
_cell.angle_beta   90.00
_cell.angle_gamma   90.00
#
_symmetry.space_group_name_H-M   'P 1'
#
loop_
_entity.id
_entity.type
_entity.pdbx_description
1 polymer ?
#
loop_
_entity_poly.entity_id
_entity_poly.type
_entity_poly.pdbx_seq_one_letter_code
_entity_poly.pdbx_strand_id
1 'polypeptide(L)'
;LAKLQLIDKKTAEETIDLIEKYQKKAKELFDIHFIHASDELYLLAQRELPEEERYDGYLQLGNGVGMLRLLRCEVKERLDSIKNNDMPSKKETISIATGKLAAPTLTDLVKDIERYFPEKKINVYTIENDFFGEHITVAGLITGKDLIKQLADKDLGSRLLLSINMFKSSEDIFLDNFTKDDIENRLNIPITKVGTSGDDLIKAILNKDYVGGDSFSAYEPKEEVI
;
A
#
# COMPACT_ATOMS: atom_id res chain seq x y z
N LEU A 1 18.47 -15.21 26.50
CA LEU A 1 17.51 -15.09 25.40
C LEU A 1 18.31 -15.08 24.10
N ALA A 2 18.00 -16.00 23.17
CA ALA A 2 18.59 -15.98 21.83
C ALA A 2 18.24 -14.62 21.19
N LYS A 3 19.23 -13.99 20.53
CA LYS A 3 18.94 -12.76 19.77
C LYS A 3 18.01 -13.15 18.61
N LEU A 4 16.89 -12.44 18.50
CA LEU A 4 16.04 -12.56 17.31
C LEU A 4 16.86 -12.16 16.09
N GLN A 5 16.82 -13.00 15.05
CA GLN A 5 17.43 -12.70 13.76
C GLN A 5 16.38 -12.20 12.79
N LEU A 6 16.76 -11.24 11.99
CA LEU A 6 15.90 -10.77 10.89
C LEU A 6 15.80 -11.89 9.86
N ILE A 7 14.63 -11.98 9.23
CA ILE A 7 14.40 -12.89 8.11
C ILE A 7 15.19 -12.36 6.91
N ASP A 8 16.12 -13.15 6.41
CA ASP A 8 16.83 -12.86 5.16
C ASP A 8 16.13 -13.47 3.95
N LYS A 9 16.62 -13.15 2.76
CA LYS A 9 16.07 -13.66 1.49
C LYS A 9 15.97 -15.19 1.47
N LYS A 10 17.02 -15.88 1.88
CA LYS A 10 17.05 -17.35 1.86
C LYS A 10 16.03 -17.96 2.81
N THR A 11 15.93 -17.41 4.02
CA THR A 11 14.92 -17.86 5.00
C THR A 11 13.50 -17.60 4.49
N ALA A 12 13.28 -16.46 3.82
CA ALA A 12 11.99 -16.15 3.21
C ALA A 12 11.65 -17.15 2.10
N GLU A 13 12.61 -17.47 1.21
CA GLU A 13 12.44 -18.48 0.14
C GLU A 13 12.07 -19.85 0.71
N GLU A 14 12.85 -20.34 1.69
CA GLU A 14 12.62 -21.64 2.35
C GLU A 14 11.25 -21.68 3.06
N THR A 15 10.84 -20.56 3.68
CA THR A 15 9.55 -20.44 4.35
C THR A 15 8.39 -20.49 3.35
N ILE A 16 8.50 -19.78 2.23
CA ILE A 16 7.49 -19.83 1.16
C ILE A 16 7.37 -21.24 0.60
N ASP A 17 8.48 -21.92 0.29
CA ASP A 17 8.47 -23.28 -0.23
C ASP A 17 7.76 -24.25 0.73
N LEU A 18 7.99 -24.08 2.03
CA LEU A 18 7.33 -24.88 3.06
C LEU A 18 5.81 -24.60 3.09
N ILE A 19 5.42 -23.33 3.10
CA ILE A 19 4.02 -22.90 3.08
C ILE A 19 3.32 -23.45 1.84
N GLU A 20 3.88 -23.26 0.65
CA GLU A 20 3.30 -23.73 -0.61
C GLU A 20 3.15 -25.24 -0.66
N LYS A 21 4.08 -25.98 -0.09
CA LYS A 21 3.96 -27.43 0.06
C LYS A 21 2.75 -27.84 0.91
N TYR A 22 2.48 -27.09 1.99
CA TYR A 22 1.31 -27.37 2.85
C TYR A 22 0.01 -26.83 2.25
N GLN A 23 0.05 -25.71 1.56
CA GLN A 23 -1.09 -25.19 0.79
C GLN A 23 -1.60 -26.23 -0.21
N LYS A 24 -0.68 -26.86 -0.98
CA LYS A 24 -1.04 -27.92 -1.92
C LYS A 24 -1.80 -29.07 -1.24
N LYS A 25 -1.30 -29.52 -0.09
CA LYS A 25 -1.94 -30.59 0.69
C LYS A 25 -3.33 -30.16 1.24
N ALA A 26 -3.41 -28.93 1.76
CA ALA A 26 -4.66 -28.40 2.28
C ALA A 26 -5.70 -28.26 1.16
N LYS A 27 -5.29 -27.78 -0.02
CA LYS A 27 -6.17 -27.67 -1.18
C LYS A 27 -6.70 -29.04 -1.64
N GLU A 28 -5.82 -30.07 -1.66
CA GLU A 28 -6.22 -31.43 -2.00
C GLU A 28 -7.21 -32.06 -1.00
N LEU A 29 -7.08 -31.73 0.31
CA LEU A 29 -7.89 -32.34 1.37
C LEU A 29 -9.16 -31.57 1.70
N PHE A 30 -9.12 -30.24 1.62
CA PHE A 30 -10.15 -29.34 2.16
C PHE A 30 -10.66 -28.32 1.15
N ASP A 31 -10.12 -28.32 -0.08
CA ASP A 31 -10.41 -27.33 -1.14
C ASP A 31 -10.13 -25.86 -0.75
N ILE A 32 -9.27 -25.63 0.23
CA ILE A 32 -8.76 -24.31 0.65
C ILE A 32 -7.25 -24.35 0.81
N HIS A 33 -6.57 -23.20 0.73
CA HIS A 33 -5.11 -23.14 0.92
C HIS A 33 -4.72 -23.12 2.40
N PHE A 34 -5.60 -22.64 3.28
CA PHE A 34 -5.51 -22.68 4.76
C PHE A 34 -4.38 -21.86 5.39
N ILE A 35 -3.14 -21.94 4.86
CA ILE A 35 -1.97 -21.22 5.37
C ILE A 35 -1.41 -20.32 4.28
N HIS A 36 -1.02 -19.09 4.61
CA HIS A 36 -0.51 -18.13 3.64
C HIS A 36 0.78 -17.47 4.14
N ALA A 37 1.70 -17.16 3.22
CA ALA A 37 2.81 -16.28 3.47
C ALA A 37 2.37 -14.82 3.31
N SER A 38 2.89 -13.92 4.14
CA SER A 38 2.66 -12.49 3.97
C SER A 38 3.30 -11.95 2.69
N ASP A 39 2.79 -10.83 2.19
CA ASP A 39 3.38 -10.13 1.04
C ASP A 39 4.85 -9.79 1.29
N GLU A 40 5.21 -9.46 2.53
CA GLU A 40 6.60 -9.17 2.92
C GLU A 40 7.54 -10.33 2.64
N LEU A 41 7.13 -11.58 2.92
CA LEU A 41 7.97 -12.74 2.64
C LEU A 41 8.22 -12.90 1.14
N TYR A 42 7.20 -12.71 0.29
CA TYR A 42 7.36 -12.76 -1.16
C TYR A 42 8.32 -11.67 -1.67
N LEU A 43 8.20 -10.46 -1.14
CA LEU A 43 9.07 -9.35 -1.52
C LEU A 43 10.51 -9.54 -1.04
N LEU A 44 10.72 -10.02 0.19
CA LEU A 44 12.04 -10.39 0.69
C LEU A 44 12.70 -11.51 -0.14
N ALA A 45 11.91 -12.50 -0.52
CA ALA A 45 12.35 -13.59 -1.40
C ALA A 45 12.58 -13.16 -2.85
N GLN A 46 12.17 -11.93 -3.22
CA GLN A 46 12.14 -11.45 -4.61
C GLN A 46 11.33 -12.38 -5.52
N ARG A 47 10.24 -12.93 -5.02
CA ARG A 47 9.28 -13.75 -5.75
C ARG A 47 8.04 -12.94 -6.10
N GLU A 48 7.39 -13.31 -7.19
CA GLU A 48 6.09 -12.76 -7.55
C GLU A 48 5.03 -13.14 -6.52
N LEU A 49 4.10 -12.21 -6.27
CA LEU A 49 2.95 -12.47 -5.41
C LEU A 49 2.05 -13.53 -6.06
N PRO A 50 1.46 -14.43 -5.27
CA PRO A 50 0.49 -15.40 -5.78
C PRO A 50 -0.66 -14.75 -6.55
N GLU A 51 -1.27 -15.51 -7.44
CA GLU A 51 -2.49 -15.09 -8.11
C GLU A 51 -3.68 -15.05 -7.12
N GLU A 52 -4.73 -14.31 -7.47
CA GLU A 52 -5.86 -13.98 -6.63
C GLU A 52 -6.53 -15.21 -6.01
N GLU A 53 -6.70 -16.27 -6.80
CA GLU A 53 -7.36 -17.51 -6.40
C GLU A 53 -6.66 -18.23 -5.23
N ARG A 54 -5.37 -17.92 -5.00
CA ARG A 54 -4.61 -18.54 -3.92
C ARG A 54 -4.85 -17.93 -2.55
N TYR A 55 -5.57 -16.80 -2.48
CA TYR A 55 -5.83 -16.10 -1.22
C TYR A 55 -7.18 -16.47 -0.57
N ASP A 56 -7.96 -17.39 -1.19
CA ASP A 56 -9.24 -17.88 -0.66
C ASP A 56 -10.20 -16.75 -0.22
N GLY A 57 -10.24 -15.65 -0.99
CA GLY A 57 -11.08 -14.47 -0.69
C GLY A 57 -10.46 -13.48 0.28
N TYR A 58 -9.13 -13.48 0.44
CA TYR A 58 -8.38 -12.47 1.20
C TYR A 58 -8.71 -12.41 2.70
N LEU A 59 -8.88 -13.56 3.34
CA LEU A 59 -9.28 -13.68 4.76
C LEU A 59 -8.26 -13.12 5.77
N GLN A 60 -7.03 -12.82 5.35
CA GLN A 60 -5.94 -12.43 6.24
C GLN A 60 -5.28 -11.09 5.88
N LEU A 61 -6.02 -10.18 5.24
CA LEU A 61 -5.51 -8.85 4.86
C LEU A 61 -4.89 -8.10 6.04
N GLY A 62 -5.52 -8.13 7.21
CA GLY A 62 -4.99 -7.50 8.43
C GLY A 62 -3.63 -8.04 8.90
N ASN A 63 -3.23 -9.23 8.43
CA ASN A 63 -1.92 -9.84 8.68
C ASN A 63 -0.91 -9.59 7.54
N GLY A 64 -1.23 -8.70 6.60
CA GLY A 64 -0.35 -8.40 5.47
C GLY A 64 -0.31 -9.50 4.40
N VAL A 65 -1.38 -10.30 4.27
CA VAL A 65 -1.49 -11.39 3.30
C VAL A 65 -2.39 -10.95 2.15
N GLY A 66 -1.84 -10.82 0.96
CA GLY A 66 -2.59 -10.53 -0.26
C GLY A 66 -2.98 -9.06 -0.46
N MET A 67 -2.53 -8.15 0.39
CA MET A 67 -2.86 -6.71 0.28
C MET A 67 -2.40 -6.12 -1.05
N LEU A 68 -1.18 -6.44 -1.47
CA LEU A 68 -0.62 -5.91 -2.71
C LEU A 68 -1.24 -6.55 -3.95
N ARG A 69 -1.63 -7.83 -3.88
CA ARG A 69 -2.37 -8.49 -4.97
C ARG A 69 -3.76 -7.88 -5.10
N LEU A 70 -4.49 -7.73 -4.00
CA LEU A 70 -5.81 -7.11 -4.00
C LEU A 70 -5.76 -5.69 -4.58
N LEU A 71 -4.81 -4.87 -4.12
CA LEU A 71 -4.62 -3.53 -4.66
C LEU A 71 -4.42 -3.53 -6.18
N ARG A 72 -3.61 -4.48 -6.71
CA ARG A 72 -3.41 -4.62 -8.17
C ARG A 72 -4.70 -5.00 -8.91
N CYS A 73 -5.46 -5.95 -8.37
CA CYS A 73 -6.74 -6.39 -8.96
C CYS A 73 -7.74 -5.23 -8.99
N GLU A 74 -7.94 -4.55 -7.86
CA GLU A 74 -8.88 -3.43 -7.75
C GLU A 74 -8.51 -2.24 -8.65
N VAL A 75 -7.21 -1.88 -8.73
CA VAL A 75 -6.75 -0.83 -9.66
C VAL A 75 -7.06 -1.23 -11.09
N LYS A 76 -6.76 -2.47 -11.49
CA LYS A 76 -7.04 -2.96 -12.84
C LYS A 76 -8.53 -2.92 -13.16
N GLU A 77 -9.36 -3.48 -12.29
CA GLU A 77 -10.83 -3.46 -12.43
C GLU A 77 -11.36 -2.04 -12.56
N ARG A 78 -10.85 -1.13 -11.72
CA ARG A 78 -11.27 0.27 -11.76
C ARG A 78 -10.86 0.94 -13.08
N LEU A 79 -9.63 0.74 -13.55
CA LEU A 79 -9.16 1.27 -14.84
C LEU A 79 -10.02 0.73 -16.00
N ASP A 80 -10.29 -0.57 -16.02
CA ASP A 80 -11.12 -1.22 -17.06
C ASP A 80 -12.57 -0.71 -17.03
N SER A 81 -13.07 -0.26 -15.88
CA SER A 81 -14.42 0.28 -15.72
C SER A 81 -14.60 1.73 -16.21
N ILE A 82 -13.50 2.48 -16.36
CA ILE A 82 -13.53 3.91 -16.73
C ILE A 82 -13.81 4.07 -18.21
N LYS A 83 -14.84 4.85 -18.53
CA LYS A 83 -15.21 5.19 -19.91
C LYS A 83 -14.46 6.44 -20.37
N ASN A 84 -14.24 6.55 -21.69
CA ASN A 84 -13.51 7.67 -22.31
C ASN A 84 -14.05 9.08 -21.93
N ASN A 85 -15.31 9.19 -21.49
CA ASN A 85 -15.91 10.47 -21.09
C ASN A 85 -15.52 10.92 -19.67
N ASP A 86 -14.89 10.04 -18.87
CA ASP A 86 -14.47 10.33 -17.48
C ASP A 86 -13.00 10.70 -17.41
N MET A 87 -12.35 10.96 -18.54
CA MET A 87 -10.94 11.27 -18.62
C MET A 87 -10.63 12.67 -18.09
N PRO A 88 -9.69 12.82 -17.13
CA PRO A 88 -9.29 14.13 -16.65
C PRO A 88 -8.58 14.89 -17.76
N SER A 89 -8.99 16.13 -17.99
CA SER A 89 -8.43 16.99 -19.04
C SER A 89 -7.23 17.82 -18.57
N LYS A 90 -6.93 17.82 -17.26
CA LYS A 90 -5.91 18.70 -16.68
C LYS A 90 -4.60 17.96 -16.45
N LYS A 91 -3.52 18.51 -17.04
CA LYS A 91 -2.15 18.09 -16.70
C LYS A 91 -1.83 18.38 -15.25
N GLU A 92 -1.37 17.38 -14.54
CA GLU A 92 -1.03 17.48 -13.13
C GLU A 92 0.13 16.54 -12.78
N THR A 93 1.07 17.03 -12.00
CA THR A 93 2.07 16.19 -11.34
C THR A 93 1.67 16.04 -9.88
N ILE A 94 1.60 14.82 -9.40
CA ILE A 94 1.30 14.47 -8.01
C ILE A 94 2.33 13.50 -7.48
N SER A 95 2.41 13.35 -6.17
CA SER A 95 3.37 12.44 -5.55
C SER A 95 2.68 11.46 -4.60
N ILE A 96 3.22 10.26 -4.51
CA ILE A 96 2.86 9.24 -3.52
C ILE A 96 4.09 8.98 -2.68
N ALA A 97 4.00 9.04 -1.36
CA ALA A 97 5.05 8.57 -0.48
C ALA A 97 4.62 7.26 0.22
N THR A 98 5.53 6.30 0.28
CA THR A 98 5.26 4.98 0.82
C THR A 98 6.52 4.33 1.40
N GLY A 99 6.38 3.24 2.14
CA GLY A 99 7.50 2.45 2.65
C GLY A 99 8.17 1.58 1.59
N LYS A 100 9.37 1.08 1.91
CA LYS A 100 10.18 0.24 1.02
C LYS A 100 9.42 -0.97 0.47
N LEU A 101 8.55 -1.55 1.27
CA LEU A 101 7.82 -2.76 0.92
C LEU A 101 6.86 -2.55 -0.26
N ALA A 102 6.02 -1.52 -0.20
CA ALA A 102 5.00 -1.26 -1.21
C ALA A 102 5.51 -0.47 -2.42
N ALA A 103 6.66 0.21 -2.31
CA ALA A 103 7.17 1.10 -3.35
C ALA A 103 7.33 0.44 -4.74
N PRO A 104 7.89 -0.78 -4.89
CA PRO A 104 7.99 -1.42 -6.19
C PRO A 104 6.61 -1.66 -6.83
N THR A 105 5.66 -2.19 -6.06
CA THR A 105 4.28 -2.43 -6.53
C THR A 105 3.59 -1.15 -6.94
N LEU A 106 3.67 -0.09 -6.13
CA LEU A 106 3.09 1.21 -6.47
C LEU A 106 3.75 1.84 -7.70
N THR A 107 5.06 1.69 -7.85
CA THR A 107 5.78 2.17 -9.03
C THR A 107 5.29 1.50 -10.32
N ASP A 108 5.00 0.20 -10.28
CA ASP A 108 4.47 -0.50 -11.44
C ASP A 108 3.00 -0.12 -11.71
N LEU A 109 2.17 -0.03 -10.67
CA LEU A 109 0.78 0.44 -10.80
C LEU A 109 0.68 1.85 -11.37
N VAL A 110 1.56 2.75 -10.95
CA VAL A 110 1.62 4.12 -11.47
C VAL A 110 1.88 4.13 -12.97
N LYS A 111 2.77 3.28 -13.50
CA LYS A 111 3.02 3.18 -14.94
C LYS A 111 1.75 2.78 -15.71
N ASP A 112 0.97 1.86 -15.15
CA ASP A 112 -0.29 1.44 -15.76
C ASP A 112 -1.32 2.58 -15.69
N ILE A 113 -1.45 3.25 -14.54
CA ILE A 113 -2.34 4.39 -14.37
C ILE A 113 -1.98 5.53 -15.33
N GLU A 114 -0.70 5.88 -15.50
CA GLU A 114 -0.25 6.91 -16.43
C GLU A 114 -0.52 6.55 -17.91
N ARG A 115 -0.56 5.26 -18.28
CA ARG A 115 -1.00 4.84 -19.63
C ARG A 115 -2.47 5.14 -19.88
N TYR A 116 -3.32 4.95 -18.85
CA TYR A 116 -4.74 5.30 -18.94
C TYR A 116 -4.96 6.81 -18.87
N PHE A 117 -4.16 7.52 -18.07
CA PHE A 117 -4.28 8.97 -17.83
C PHE A 117 -2.98 9.69 -18.17
N PRO A 118 -2.64 9.86 -19.45
CA PRO A 118 -1.36 10.47 -19.88
C PRO A 118 -1.20 11.93 -19.43
N GLU A 119 -2.27 12.58 -18.99
CA GLU A 119 -2.24 13.93 -18.40
C GLU A 119 -1.79 13.94 -16.93
N LYS A 120 -1.69 12.78 -16.28
CA LYS A 120 -1.19 12.65 -14.91
C LYS A 120 0.24 12.16 -14.91
N LYS A 121 1.10 12.88 -14.18
CA LYS A 121 2.45 12.41 -13.84
C LYS A 121 2.49 12.11 -12.36
N ILE A 122 2.93 10.91 -11.99
CA ILE A 122 2.90 10.44 -10.61
C ILE A 122 4.31 10.04 -10.17
N ASN A 123 4.85 10.79 -9.22
CA ASN A 123 6.14 10.44 -8.63
C ASN A 123 5.90 9.51 -7.42
N VAL A 124 6.63 8.40 -7.34
CA VAL A 124 6.59 7.52 -6.16
C VAL A 124 7.87 7.71 -5.37
N TYR A 125 7.75 8.15 -4.12
CA TYR A 125 8.86 8.32 -3.19
C TYR A 125 8.87 7.21 -2.15
N THR A 126 9.96 6.48 -2.11
CA THR A 126 10.22 5.49 -1.08
C THR A 126 10.77 6.20 0.15
N ILE A 127 10.12 6.02 1.30
CA ILE A 127 10.53 6.58 2.58
C ILE A 127 11.17 5.49 3.43
N GLU A 128 12.37 5.75 3.89
CA GLU A 128 13.06 4.92 4.87
C GLU A 128 12.60 5.28 6.28
N ASN A 129 12.40 4.27 7.11
CA ASN A 129 12.02 4.47 8.50
C ASN A 129 13.27 4.74 9.36
N ASP A 130 13.61 6.00 9.56
CA ASP A 130 14.72 6.39 10.41
C ASP A 130 14.33 6.34 11.91
N PHE A 131 13.03 6.50 12.20
CA PHE A 131 12.54 6.60 13.58
C PHE A 131 12.54 5.25 14.31
N PHE A 132 12.00 4.20 13.67
CA PHE A 132 11.94 2.85 14.23
C PHE A 132 13.07 1.94 13.72
N GLY A 133 13.83 2.39 12.74
CA GLY A 133 14.95 1.67 12.14
C GLY A 133 14.70 1.20 10.70
N GLU A 134 15.77 1.10 9.92
CA GLU A 134 15.75 0.79 8.49
C GLU A 134 15.13 -0.57 8.09
N HIS A 135 15.01 -1.46 9.08
CA HIS A 135 14.37 -2.78 8.90
C HIS A 135 12.84 -2.70 8.89
N ILE A 136 12.28 -1.57 9.30
CA ILE A 136 10.84 -1.33 9.22
C ILE A 136 10.53 -0.81 7.81
N THR A 137 9.80 -1.61 7.06
CA THR A 137 9.58 -1.41 5.62
C THR A 137 8.15 -1.03 5.27
N VAL A 138 7.22 -1.19 6.23
CA VAL A 138 5.78 -0.94 6.04
C VAL A 138 5.45 0.54 6.09
N ALA A 139 4.51 0.97 5.24
CA ALA A 139 4.07 2.37 5.16
C ALA A 139 3.43 2.87 6.48
N GLY A 140 2.66 2.02 7.16
CA GLY A 140 1.92 2.39 8.38
C GLY A 140 2.78 2.78 9.59
N LEU A 141 4.10 2.55 9.54
CA LEU A 141 5.03 2.94 10.60
C LEU A 141 5.94 4.13 10.21
N ILE A 142 5.73 4.74 9.03
CA ILE A 142 6.43 5.96 8.63
C ILE A 142 5.94 7.11 9.50
N THR A 143 6.89 7.92 9.98
CA THR A 143 6.60 9.06 10.83
C THR A 143 6.56 10.38 10.05
N GLY A 144 5.94 11.41 10.64
CA GLY A 144 5.94 12.75 10.07
C GLY A 144 7.36 13.31 9.90
N LYS A 145 8.27 13.00 10.85
CA LYS A 145 9.67 13.38 10.79
C LYS A 145 10.41 12.75 9.61
N ASP A 146 10.15 11.48 9.33
CA ASP A 146 10.74 10.78 8.19
C ASP A 146 10.30 11.41 6.86
N LEU A 147 8.99 11.71 6.73
CA LEU A 147 8.42 12.39 5.56
C LEU A 147 9.07 13.77 5.34
N ILE A 148 9.10 14.62 6.37
CA ILE A 148 9.68 15.98 6.26
C ILE A 148 11.13 15.89 5.83
N LYS A 149 11.93 15.06 6.50
CA LYS A 149 13.36 14.94 6.24
C LYS A 149 13.67 14.50 4.81
N GLN A 150 12.90 13.54 4.29
CA GLN A 150 13.24 12.89 3.03
C GLN A 150 12.54 13.51 1.81
N LEU A 151 11.52 14.34 2.03
CA LEU A 151 10.76 14.99 0.96
C LEU A 151 11.03 16.50 0.81
N ALA A 152 11.77 17.13 1.73
CA ALA A 152 11.99 18.59 1.75
C ALA A 152 12.52 19.15 0.43
N ASP A 153 13.42 18.42 -0.24
CA ASP A 153 14.06 18.86 -1.48
C ASP A 153 13.53 18.13 -2.73
N LYS A 154 12.34 17.51 -2.63
CA LYS A 154 11.73 16.76 -3.73
C LYS A 154 10.71 17.59 -4.50
N ASP A 155 10.60 17.34 -5.80
CA ASP A 155 9.49 17.85 -6.61
C ASP A 155 8.22 17.03 -6.31
N LEU A 156 7.39 17.54 -5.42
CA LEU A 156 6.15 16.87 -5.00
C LEU A 156 4.97 17.17 -5.90
N GLY A 157 5.09 18.11 -6.84
CA GLY A 157 4.00 18.51 -7.72
C GLY A 157 2.93 19.32 -7.00
N SER A 158 1.66 19.03 -7.27
CA SER A 158 0.52 19.81 -6.75
C SER A 158 -0.02 19.29 -5.41
N ARG A 159 0.22 18.03 -5.07
CA ARG A 159 -0.23 17.39 -3.83
C ARG A 159 0.51 16.09 -3.55
N LEU A 160 0.53 15.71 -2.28
CA LEU A 160 1.14 14.49 -1.78
C LEU A 160 0.05 13.51 -1.32
N LEU A 161 0.06 12.31 -1.88
CA LEU A 161 -0.84 11.22 -1.49
C LEU A 161 -0.15 10.35 -0.44
N LEU A 162 -0.81 10.15 0.70
CA LEU A 162 -0.35 9.30 1.79
C LEU A 162 -1.41 8.26 2.14
N SER A 163 -0.99 7.01 2.37
CA SER A 163 -1.91 5.99 2.86
C SER A 163 -2.48 6.39 4.22
N ILE A 164 -3.79 6.18 4.38
CA ILE A 164 -4.49 6.44 5.65
C ILE A 164 -3.86 5.65 6.82
N ASN A 165 -3.23 4.51 6.54
CA ASN A 165 -2.55 3.69 7.54
C ASN A 165 -1.30 4.36 8.18
N MET A 166 -0.81 5.47 7.61
CA MET A 166 0.27 6.26 8.24
C MET A 166 -0.23 7.11 9.41
N PHE A 167 -1.53 7.31 9.51
CA PHE A 167 -2.16 8.11 10.55
C PHE A 167 -2.73 7.23 11.66
N LYS A 168 -2.80 7.77 12.88
CA LYS A 168 -3.55 7.13 13.96
C LYS A 168 -5.02 7.04 13.57
N SER A 169 -5.67 5.97 14.05
CA SER A 169 -7.07 5.73 13.72
C SER A 169 -7.96 6.94 14.05
N SER A 170 -8.77 7.34 13.06
CA SER A 170 -9.70 8.46 13.16
C SER A 170 -9.07 9.83 13.51
N GLU A 171 -7.75 9.94 13.37
CA GLU A 171 -7.02 11.18 13.64
C GLU A 171 -6.17 11.60 12.43
N ASP A 172 -5.81 12.88 12.38
CA ASP A 172 -4.88 13.43 11.39
C ASP A 172 -3.46 13.56 11.98
N ILE A 173 -3.03 12.54 12.76
CA ILE A 173 -1.79 12.55 13.54
C ILE A 173 -0.95 11.30 13.23
N PHE A 174 0.33 11.49 12.98
CA PHE A 174 1.33 10.43 12.82
C PHE A 174 1.77 9.84 14.17
N LEU A 175 2.48 8.72 14.15
CA LEU A 175 2.93 8.03 15.36
C LEU A 175 3.89 8.86 16.23
N ASP A 176 4.62 9.79 15.63
CA ASP A 176 5.52 10.74 16.30
C ASP A 176 4.85 12.06 16.72
N ASN A 177 3.52 12.10 16.71
CA ASN A 177 2.65 13.23 17.05
C ASN A 177 2.73 14.45 16.10
N PHE A 178 3.40 14.38 14.97
CA PHE A 178 3.18 15.37 13.91
C PHE A 178 1.76 15.26 13.38
N THR A 179 1.13 16.40 13.18
CA THR A 179 -0.18 16.46 12.52
C THR A 179 -0.01 16.51 11.00
N LYS A 180 -1.08 16.19 10.27
CA LYS A 180 -1.15 16.39 8.82
C LYS A 180 -0.79 17.83 8.45
N ASP A 181 -1.37 18.81 9.16
CA ASP A 181 -1.13 20.23 8.94
C ASP A 181 0.33 20.64 9.18
N ASP A 182 1.01 20.03 10.15
CA ASP A 182 2.45 20.25 10.37
C ASP A 182 3.27 19.85 9.15
N ILE A 183 2.93 18.73 8.51
CA ILE A 183 3.63 18.23 7.32
C ILE A 183 3.31 19.12 6.12
N GLU A 184 2.04 19.47 5.90
CA GLU A 184 1.61 20.36 4.83
C GLU A 184 2.34 21.71 4.89
N ASN A 185 2.42 22.29 6.09
CA ASN A 185 3.11 23.56 6.30
C ASN A 185 4.62 23.47 6.07
N ARG A 186 5.27 22.39 6.49
CA ARG A 186 6.72 22.22 6.36
C ARG A 186 7.15 21.87 4.93
N LEU A 187 6.35 21.08 4.21
CA LEU A 187 6.62 20.70 2.83
C LEU A 187 5.97 21.66 1.83
N ASN A 188 5.15 22.60 2.31
CA ASN A 188 4.39 23.55 1.49
C ASN A 188 3.58 22.85 0.38
N ILE A 189 2.89 21.77 0.74
CA ILE A 189 2.11 20.96 -0.19
C ILE A 189 0.87 20.37 0.48
N PRO A 190 -0.31 20.39 -0.18
CA PRO A 190 -1.51 19.73 0.35
C PRO A 190 -1.32 18.21 0.40
N ILE A 191 -1.79 17.58 1.46
CA ILE A 191 -1.79 16.12 1.65
C ILE A 191 -3.21 15.57 1.48
N THR A 192 -3.32 14.54 0.63
CA THR A 192 -4.54 13.75 0.49
C THR A 192 -4.34 12.39 1.17
N LYS A 193 -5.16 12.08 2.18
CA LYS A 193 -5.20 10.74 2.77
C LYS A 193 -5.91 9.80 1.81
N VAL A 194 -5.28 8.69 1.47
CA VAL A 194 -5.80 7.69 0.52
C VAL A 194 -6.21 6.45 1.30
N GLY A 195 -7.42 5.99 1.07
CA GLY A 195 -7.91 4.72 1.60
C GLY A 195 -7.09 3.53 1.13
N THR A 196 -7.46 2.34 1.56
CA THR A 196 -6.66 1.12 1.33
C THR A 196 -6.98 0.39 0.04
N SER A 197 -8.07 0.77 -0.65
CA SER A 197 -8.50 0.11 -1.89
C SER A 197 -7.87 0.71 -3.15
N GLY A 198 -7.85 -0.08 -4.23
CA GLY A 198 -7.44 0.39 -5.56
C GLY A 198 -8.37 1.46 -6.12
N ASP A 199 -9.66 1.40 -5.79
CA ASP A 199 -10.65 2.42 -6.17
C ASP A 199 -10.35 3.76 -5.47
N ASP A 200 -9.98 3.72 -4.17
CA ASP A 200 -9.54 4.90 -3.43
C ASP A 200 -8.30 5.54 -4.05
N LEU A 201 -7.32 4.73 -4.43
CA LEU A 201 -6.11 5.21 -5.08
C LEU A 201 -6.44 5.93 -6.40
N ILE A 202 -7.25 5.33 -7.26
CA ILE A 202 -7.65 5.93 -8.54
C ILE A 202 -8.46 7.21 -8.31
N LYS A 203 -9.44 7.20 -7.40
CA LYS A 203 -10.22 8.38 -7.03
C LYS A 203 -9.34 9.52 -6.52
N ALA A 204 -8.38 9.20 -5.64
CA ALA A 204 -7.45 10.18 -5.10
C ALA A 204 -6.53 10.77 -6.19
N ILE A 205 -6.11 9.98 -7.18
CA ILE A 205 -5.32 10.45 -8.32
C ILE A 205 -6.13 11.36 -9.24
N LEU A 206 -7.40 11.04 -9.49
CA LEU A 206 -8.24 11.77 -10.43
C LEU A 206 -8.92 12.99 -9.83
N ASN A 207 -9.25 12.95 -8.55
CA ASN A 207 -10.02 13.98 -7.86
C ASN A 207 -9.23 14.59 -6.69
N LYS A 208 -8.85 15.86 -6.83
CA LYS A 208 -8.16 16.61 -5.76
C LYS A 208 -8.98 16.81 -4.49
N ASP A 209 -10.32 16.79 -4.62
CA ASP A 209 -11.25 16.97 -3.52
C ASP A 209 -11.68 15.61 -2.89
N TYR A 210 -11.01 14.52 -3.28
CA TYR A 210 -11.22 13.21 -2.68
C TYR A 210 -10.87 13.24 -1.19
N VAL A 211 -11.77 12.72 -0.38
CA VAL A 211 -11.57 12.50 1.06
C VAL A 211 -11.57 11.00 1.29
N GLY A 212 -10.46 10.46 1.77
CA GLY A 212 -10.34 9.04 2.11
C GLY A 212 -11.32 8.62 3.20
N GLY A 213 -11.83 7.37 3.09
CA GLY A 213 -12.64 6.76 4.15
C GLY A 213 -11.81 6.47 5.41
N ASP A 214 -12.51 6.08 6.50
CA ASP A 214 -11.86 5.66 7.74
C ASP A 214 -11.06 4.36 7.56
N SER A 215 -9.86 4.28 8.15
CA SER A 215 -8.95 3.15 8.05
C SER A 215 -9.51 1.82 8.56
N PHE A 216 -10.51 1.87 9.44
CA PHE A 216 -11.08 0.68 10.10
C PHE A 216 -12.04 -0.14 9.24
N SER A 217 -12.69 0.46 8.25
CA SER A 217 -13.72 -0.24 7.47
C SER A 217 -13.18 -1.28 6.48
N ALA A 218 -11.89 -1.27 6.18
CA ALA A 218 -11.32 -2.11 5.12
C ALA A 218 -10.96 -3.55 5.58
N TYR A 219 -10.72 -3.75 6.88
CA TYR A 219 -10.20 -5.03 7.40
C TYR A 219 -11.04 -5.66 8.52
N GLU A 220 -12.07 -4.98 8.99
CA GLU A 220 -13.04 -5.59 9.90
C GLU A 220 -14.08 -6.37 9.08
N PRO A 221 -14.36 -7.64 9.42
CA PRO A 221 -15.48 -8.34 8.82
C PRO A 221 -16.74 -7.50 9.09
N LYS A 222 -17.49 -7.15 8.04
CA LYS A 222 -18.80 -6.55 8.22
C LYS A 222 -19.58 -7.51 9.09
N GLU A 223 -19.95 -7.10 10.31
CA GLU A 223 -20.89 -7.87 11.13
C GLU A 223 -22.14 -8.05 10.27
N GLU A 224 -22.34 -9.26 9.77
CA GLU A 224 -23.64 -9.65 9.26
C GLU A 224 -24.57 -9.61 10.47
N VAL A 225 -25.43 -8.59 10.49
CA VAL A 225 -26.53 -8.51 11.44
C VAL A 225 -27.41 -9.73 11.18
N ILE A 226 -27.29 -10.74 12.06
CA ILE A 226 -28.15 -11.93 12.11
C ILE A 226 -29.56 -11.53 12.58
#